data_d6462f58fa0194f5939a5464687b9191
#
_entry.id   d6462f58fa0194f5939a5464687b9191
#
_cell.length_a   1.000
_cell.length_b   1.000
_cell.length_c   1.000
_cell.angle_alpha   90.00
_cell.angle_beta   90.00
_cell.angle_gamma   90.00
#
_symmetry.space_group_name_H-M   'P 1'
#
loop_
_entity.id
_entity.type
_entity.pdbx_description
1 polymer ?
#
loop_
_entity_poly.entity_id
_entity_poly.type
_entity_poly.pdbx_seq_one_letter_code
_entity_poly.pdbx_strand_id
1 'polypeptide(L)'
;MLFLQDIYHIIGMEQDTSYMLLKSLDTPEDLRRLEADKLPEVCKELRQKIIDELSRNPGHFGSSLGVVELTVALHYVFNTPYDRIVWDVGHQAYGHKILTGRRDTFCTNRKLHGLCPFPSPHESEYDTFTCGHASNSISAALGMA
;
A
#
# COMPACT_ATOMS: atom_id res chain seq x y z
N MET A 1 -37.28 15.78 1.85
CA MET A 1 -36.39 14.92 1.05
C MET A 1 -35.20 14.63 1.92
N LEU A 2 -35.15 13.42 2.52
CA LEU A 2 -34.03 12.98 3.35
C LEU A 2 -32.84 12.70 2.42
N PHE A 3 -31.71 13.32 2.67
CA PHE A 3 -30.48 13.01 1.94
C PHE A 3 -29.89 11.69 2.43
N LEU A 4 -29.15 10.97 1.61
CA LEU A 4 -28.49 9.72 1.94
C LEU A 4 -27.69 9.79 3.27
N GLN A 5 -27.08 10.95 3.56
CA GLN A 5 -26.39 11.24 4.82
C GLN A 5 -27.28 11.13 6.06
N ASP A 6 -28.55 11.57 5.96
CA ASP A 6 -29.49 11.51 7.08
C ASP A 6 -29.90 10.07 7.38
N ILE A 7 -29.97 9.22 6.32
CA ILE A 7 -30.31 7.80 6.45
C ILE A 7 -29.19 7.04 7.18
N TYR A 8 -27.93 7.29 6.86
CA TYR A 8 -26.79 6.65 7.54
C TYR A 8 -26.73 7.01 9.03
N HIS A 9 -27.06 8.27 9.36
CA HIS A 9 -27.10 8.71 10.77
C HIS A 9 -28.23 8.05 11.56
N ILE A 10 -29.39 7.84 10.93
CA ILE A 10 -30.57 7.20 11.54
C ILE A 10 -30.34 5.70 11.82
N ILE A 11 -29.60 5.01 10.95
CA ILE A 11 -29.33 3.57 11.12
C ILE A 11 -28.03 3.29 11.90
N GLY A 12 -27.39 4.33 12.47
CA GLY A 12 -26.17 4.19 13.29
C GLY A 12 -24.96 3.68 12.51
N MET A 13 -24.99 3.72 11.18
CA MET A 13 -23.82 3.48 10.34
C MET A 13 -23.05 4.80 10.24
N GLU A 14 -22.02 4.98 11.07
CA GLU A 14 -21.02 5.98 10.78
C GLU A 14 -20.49 5.72 9.38
N GLN A 15 -20.58 6.71 8.49
CA GLN A 15 -19.80 6.65 7.26
C GLN A 15 -18.36 6.50 7.69
N ASP A 16 -17.75 5.38 7.35
CA ASP A 16 -16.33 5.20 7.50
C ASP A 16 -15.61 6.20 6.57
N THR A 17 -15.45 7.41 7.08
CA THR A 17 -14.75 8.51 6.40
C THR A 17 -13.23 8.30 6.46
N SER A 18 -12.77 7.26 7.16
CA SER A 18 -11.37 6.87 7.15
C SER A 18 -10.95 6.44 5.74
N TYR A 19 -9.79 6.88 5.32
CA TYR A 19 -9.16 6.52 4.03
C TYR A 19 -9.93 6.96 2.77
N MET A 20 -10.61 8.10 2.78
CA MET A 20 -11.41 8.57 1.63
C MET A 20 -10.57 8.69 0.36
N LEU A 21 -9.39 9.28 0.48
CA LEU A 21 -8.49 9.46 -0.65
C LEU A 21 -7.84 8.13 -1.06
N LEU A 22 -7.34 7.37 -0.10
CA LEU A 22 -6.72 6.06 -0.36
C LEU A 22 -7.71 5.07 -0.98
N LYS A 23 -9.00 5.11 -0.64
CA LYS A 23 -10.05 4.28 -1.24
C LYS A 23 -10.26 4.56 -2.73
N SER A 24 -9.93 5.75 -3.21
CA SER A 24 -10.02 6.12 -4.62
C SER A 24 -8.78 5.72 -5.45
N LEU A 25 -7.75 5.17 -4.80
CA LEU A 25 -6.47 4.82 -5.42
C LEU A 25 -6.37 3.31 -5.58
N ASP A 26 -6.78 2.77 -6.71
CA ASP A 26 -6.67 1.34 -6.98
C ASP A 26 -5.29 0.97 -7.53
N THR A 27 -4.66 1.89 -8.25
CA THR A 27 -3.36 1.69 -8.89
C THR A 27 -2.41 2.87 -8.65
N PRO A 28 -1.09 2.69 -8.84
CA PRO A 28 -0.15 3.82 -8.84
C PRO A 28 -0.46 4.89 -9.89
N GLU A 29 -1.16 4.54 -10.97
CA GLU A 29 -1.59 5.52 -11.96
C GLU A 29 -2.60 6.51 -11.37
N ASP A 30 -3.53 6.04 -10.53
CA ASP A 30 -4.49 6.92 -9.85
C ASP A 30 -3.76 7.88 -8.90
N LEU A 31 -2.74 7.39 -8.20
CA LEU A 31 -1.89 8.22 -7.35
C LEU A 31 -1.18 9.33 -8.15
N ARG A 32 -0.66 9.00 -9.34
CA ARG A 32 0.03 9.98 -10.20
C ARG A 32 -0.89 11.04 -10.80
N ARG A 33 -2.21 10.82 -10.81
CA ARG A 33 -3.22 11.81 -11.25
C ARG A 33 -3.57 12.84 -10.18
N LEU A 34 -3.16 12.61 -8.93
CA LEU A 34 -3.41 13.56 -7.86
C LEU A 34 -2.50 14.77 -7.96
N GLU A 35 -3.00 15.92 -7.50
CA GLU A 35 -2.15 17.08 -7.25
C GLU A 35 -1.18 16.79 -6.10
N ALA A 36 0.04 17.31 -6.19
CA ALA A 36 1.10 17.01 -5.22
C ALA A 36 0.76 17.44 -3.78
N ASP A 37 -0.09 18.44 -3.60
CA ASP A 37 -0.57 18.89 -2.30
C ASP A 37 -1.44 17.85 -1.55
N LYS A 38 -1.94 16.84 -2.27
CA LYS A 38 -2.72 15.72 -1.70
C LYS A 38 -1.84 14.59 -1.16
N LEU A 39 -0.59 14.50 -1.56
CA LEU A 39 0.30 13.40 -1.14
C LEU A 39 0.48 13.29 0.37
N PRO A 40 0.58 14.39 1.16
CA PRO A 40 0.62 14.28 2.62
C PRO A 40 -0.61 13.60 3.23
N GLU A 41 -1.80 13.82 2.66
CA GLU A 41 -3.02 13.15 3.11
C GLU A 41 -3.00 11.68 2.74
N VAL A 42 -2.55 11.32 1.53
CA VAL A 42 -2.34 9.91 1.14
C VAL A 42 -1.38 9.22 2.11
N CYS A 43 -0.27 9.85 2.47
CA CYS A 43 0.68 9.31 3.44
C CYS A 43 0.03 9.08 4.81
N LYS A 44 -0.77 10.03 5.27
CA LYS A 44 -1.48 9.94 6.55
C LYS A 44 -2.49 8.77 6.54
N GLU A 45 -3.32 8.67 5.49
CA GLU A 45 -4.29 7.59 5.36
C GLU A 45 -3.63 6.23 5.19
N LEU A 46 -2.56 6.12 4.39
CA LEU A 46 -1.79 4.90 4.20
C LEU A 46 -1.15 4.44 5.52
N ARG A 47 -0.58 5.37 6.29
CA ARG A 47 -0.02 5.10 7.62
C ARG A 47 -1.09 4.55 8.57
N GLN A 48 -2.24 5.20 8.62
CA GLN A 48 -3.34 4.77 9.47
C GLN A 48 -3.87 3.39 9.04
N LYS A 49 -4.02 3.15 7.73
CA LYS A 49 -4.43 1.84 7.20
C LYS A 49 -3.46 0.73 7.63
N ILE A 50 -2.15 0.97 7.56
CA ILE A 50 -1.14 0.00 8.03
C ILE A 50 -1.29 -0.25 9.53
N ILE A 51 -1.48 0.80 10.33
CA ILE A 51 -1.67 0.68 11.78
C ILE A 51 -2.90 -0.17 12.11
N ASP A 52 -4.03 0.12 11.49
CA ASP A 52 -5.29 -0.56 11.75
C ASP A 52 -5.25 -2.04 11.34
N GLU A 53 -4.62 -2.35 10.23
CA GLU A 53 -4.46 -3.75 9.80
C GLU A 53 -3.50 -4.51 10.72
N LEU A 54 -2.38 -3.93 11.09
CA LEU A 54 -1.40 -4.59 11.94
C LEU A 54 -1.86 -4.70 13.41
N SER A 55 -2.80 -3.89 13.84
CA SER A 55 -3.43 -4.04 15.16
C SER A 55 -4.25 -5.33 15.27
N ARG A 56 -4.75 -5.84 14.14
CA ARG A 56 -5.60 -7.05 14.04
C ARG A 56 -4.83 -8.25 13.48
N ASN A 57 -3.83 -8.01 12.67
CA ASN A 57 -3.07 -9.03 11.96
C ASN A 57 -1.56 -8.73 12.10
N PRO A 58 -0.88 -9.34 13.09
CA PRO A 58 0.51 -8.99 13.42
C PRO A 58 1.47 -9.05 12.23
N GLY A 59 2.38 -8.07 12.16
CA GLY A 59 3.35 -7.94 11.06
C GLY A 59 4.49 -7.00 11.42
N HIS A 60 5.25 -6.57 10.41
CA HIS A 60 6.39 -5.67 10.57
C HIS A 60 5.94 -4.21 10.61
N PHE A 61 5.80 -3.68 11.81
CA PHE A 61 5.22 -2.36 12.07
C PHE A 61 6.20 -1.22 11.72
N GLY A 62 7.34 -1.17 12.42
CA GLY A 62 8.28 -0.06 12.31
C GLY A 62 8.90 0.11 10.91
N SER A 63 9.27 -1.00 10.26
CA SER A 63 9.87 -0.95 8.91
C SER A 63 8.92 -0.39 7.86
N SER A 64 7.64 -0.74 7.92
CA SER A 64 6.64 -0.23 6.97
C SER A 64 6.25 1.21 7.25
N LEU A 65 6.11 1.61 8.52
CA LEU A 65 5.76 2.99 8.89
C LEU A 65 6.89 3.98 8.59
N GLY A 66 8.15 3.53 8.69
CA GLY A 66 9.32 4.37 8.43
C GLY A 66 9.51 4.78 6.97
N VAL A 67 8.83 4.11 6.03
CA VAL A 67 8.99 4.35 4.58
C VAL A 67 7.68 4.74 3.87
N VAL A 68 6.66 5.17 4.59
CA VAL A 68 5.37 5.54 4.00
C VAL A 68 5.54 6.66 2.98
N GLU A 69 6.19 7.77 3.35
CA GLU A 69 6.41 8.92 2.48
C GLU A 69 7.29 8.55 1.28
N LEU A 70 8.35 7.76 1.51
CA LEU A 70 9.20 7.25 0.44
C LEU A 70 8.40 6.38 -0.54
N THR A 71 7.56 5.49 -0.04
CA THR A 71 6.72 4.61 -0.86
C THR A 71 5.76 5.41 -1.74
N VAL A 72 5.06 6.39 -1.16
CA VAL A 72 4.16 7.29 -1.90
C VAL A 72 4.94 8.07 -2.95
N ALA A 73 6.08 8.65 -2.60
CA ALA A 73 6.92 9.42 -3.52
C ALA A 73 7.44 8.56 -4.69
N LEU A 74 7.90 7.34 -4.43
CA LEU A 74 8.36 6.42 -5.47
C LEU A 74 7.24 6.09 -6.46
N HIS A 75 6.03 5.75 -5.98
CA HIS A 75 4.89 5.44 -6.85
C HIS A 75 4.30 6.66 -7.54
N TYR A 76 4.51 7.85 -7.01
CA TYR A 76 4.10 9.10 -7.64
C TYR A 76 5.03 9.51 -8.78
N VAL A 77 6.36 9.36 -8.58
CA VAL A 77 7.37 9.82 -9.52
C VAL A 77 7.63 8.79 -10.63
N PHE A 78 7.71 7.51 -10.29
CA PHE A 78 8.06 6.45 -11.22
C PHE A 78 6.82 5.78 -11.83
N ASN A 79 6.92 5.45 -13.11
CA ASN A 79 5.84 4.80 -13.87
C ASN A 79 5.88 3.27 -13.66
N THR A 80 5.53 2.83 -12.44
CA THR A 80 5.43 1.40 -12.13
C THR A 80 4.19 0.77 -12.80
N PRO A 81 4.25 -0.49 -13.27
CA PRO A 81 5.34 -1.46 -13.13
C PRO A 81 6.45 -1.35 -14.19
N TYR A 82 6.35 -0.43 -15.17
CA TYR A 82 7.39 -0.24 -16.19
C TYR A 82 8.73 0.12 -15.54
N ASP A 83 8.73 1.12 -14.67
CA ASP A 83 9.85 1.42 -13.78
C ASP A 83 9.82 0.43 -12.62
N ARG A 84 10.89 -0.32 -12.45
CA ARG A 84 10.96 -1.41 -11.48
C ARG A 84 11.43 -0.93 -10.12
N ILE A 85 10.68 -1.24 -9.08
CA ILE A 85 11.08 -1.00 -7.69
C ILE A 85 11.50 -2.34 -7.08
N VAL A 86 12.73 -2.38 -6.55
CA VAL A 86 13.25 -3.54 -5.82
C VAL A 86 13.39 -3.16 -4.35
N TRP A 87 12.61 -3.80 -3.49
CA TRP A 87 12.63 -3.57 -2.05
C TRP A 87 13.77 -4.37 -1.39
N ASP A 88 14.65 -3.70 -0.64
CA ASP A 88 15.62 -4.41 0.19
C ASP A 88 14.96 -4.80 1.52
N VAL A 89 14.74 -6.09 1.67
CA VAL A 89 13.87 -6.75 2.64
C VAL A 89 12.39 -6.35 2.50
N GLY A 90 11.55 -7.30 2.14
CA GLY A 90 10.12 -7.10 1.89
C GLY A 90 9.29 -6.65 3.11
N HIS A 91 9.88 -6.59 4.31
CA HIS A 91 9.24 -6.11 5.53
C HIS A 91 8.71 -4.67 5.43
N GLN A 92 9.32 -3.84 4.58
CA GLN A 92 8.95 -2.44 4.37
C GLN A 92 7.95 -2.23 3.23
N ALA A 93 7.50 -3.31 2.56
CA ALA A 93 6.71 -3.21 1.34
C ALA A 93 5.18 -3.20 1.56
N TYR A 94 4.69 -2.98 2.77
CA TYR A 94 3.23 -2.98 3.02
C TYR A 94 2.51 -1.83 2.33
N GLY A 95 3.08 -0.62 2.38
CA GLY A 95 2.57 0.52 1.64
C GLY A 95 2.54 0.27 0.13
N HIS A 96 3.60 -0.33 -0.41
CA HIS A 96 3.67 -0.76 -1.80
C HIS A 96 2.51 -1.69 -2.18
N LYS A 97 2.25 -2.75 -1.39
CA LYS A 97 1.12 -3.66 -1.64
C LYS A 97 -0.23 -2.94 -1.64
N ILE A 98 -0.45 -2.05 -0.69
CA ILE A 98 -1.69 -1.29 -0.57
C ILE A 98 -1.89 -0.39 -1.79
N LEU A 99 -0.85 0.31 -2.26
CA LEU A 99 -0.91 1.23 -3.41
C LEU A 99 -0.92 0.51 -4.77
N THR A 100 -0.68 -0.78 -4.81
CA THR A 100 -0.62 -1.59 -6.04
C THR A 100 -1.76 -2.62 -6.14
N GLY A 101 -2.98 -2.20 -5.79
CA GLY A 101 -4.21 -2.97 -6.01
C GLY A 101 -4.55 -3.99 -4.92
N ARG A 102 -3.75 -4.10 -3.85
CA ARG A 102 -3.97 -5.09 -2.79
C ARG A 102 -4.53 -4.49 -1.49
N ARG A 103 -5.02 -3.26 -1.54
CA ARG A 103 -5.58 -2.52 -0.39
C ARG A 103 -6.68 -3.30 0.32
N ASP A 104 -7.65 -3.81 -0.43
CA ASP A 104 -8.85 -4.43 0.14
C ASP A 104 -8.60 -5.87 0.61
N THR A 105 -7.60 -6.53 0.03
CA THR A 105 -7.16 -7.87 0.41
C THR A 105 -6.02 -7.86 1.43
N PHE A 106 -5.50 -6.69 1.81
CA PHE A 106 -4.33 -6.58 2.69
C PHE A 106 -4.56 -7.21 4.09
N CYS A 107 -5.81 -7.28 4.54
CA CYS A 107 -6.19 -7.99 5.77
C CYS A 107 -5.87 -9.49 5.74
N THR A 108 -5.55 -10.06 4.58
CA THR A 108 -5.14 -11.47 4.41
C THR A 108 -3.62 -11.64 4.39
N ASN A 109 -2.85 -10.55 4.50
CA ASN A 109 -1.39 -10.60 4.43
C ASN A 109 -0.83 -11.55 5.51
N ARG A 110 0.07 -12.46 5.11
CA ARG A 110 0.66 -13.51 5.96
C ARG A 110 -0.29 -14.61 6.44
N LYS A 111 -1.52 -14.65 5.96
CA LYS A 111 -2.47 -15.73 6.26
C LYS A 111 -2.39 -16.84 5.22
N LEU A 112 -2.79 -18.03 5.60
CA LEU A 112 -2.89 -19.17 4.69
C LEU A 112 -3.87 -18.83 3.54
N HIS A 113 -3.44 -19.02 2.31
CA HIS A 113 -4.15 -18.62 1.08
C HIS A 113 -4.42 -17.11 0.94
N GLY A 114 -3.78 -16.29 1.76
CA GLY A 114 -3.79 -14.83 1.64
C GLY A 114 -2.57 -14.28 0.91
N LEU A 115 -2.36 -12.98 1.05
CA LEU A 115 -1.21 -12.30 0.45
C LEU A 115 0.12 -12.80 1.07
N CYS A 116 1.13 -12.93 0.23
CA CYS A 116 2.50 -13.24 0.64
C CYS A 116 3.03 -12.21 1.64
N PRO A 117 3.90 -12.61 2.60
CA PRO A 117 4.48 -11.67 3.57
C PRO A 117 5.39 -10.62 2.92
N PHE A 118 6.01 -10.98 1.80
CA PHE A 118 6.94 -10.15 1.01
C PHE A 118 6.38 -9.92 -0.39
N PRO A 119 6.92 -8.95 -1.16
CA PRO A 119 6.63 -8.85 -2.58
C PRO A 119 6.89 -10.17 -3.30
N SER A 120 6.03 -10.52 -4.24
CA SER A 120 6.15 -11.75 -5.01
C SER A 120 5.70 -11.51 -6.46
N PRO A 121 6.56 -11.73 -7.47
CA PRO A 121 6.18 -11.62 -8.89
C PRO A 121 5.02 -12.54 -9.30
N HIS A 122 4.73 -13.55 -8.50
CA HIS A 122 3.56 -14.42 -8.72
C HIS A 122 2.26 -13.82 -8.16
N GLU A 123 2.36 -12.79 -7.31
CA GLU A 123 1.22 -12.15 -6.68
C GLU A 123 0.79 -10.88 -7.43
N SER A 124 1.75 -10.12 -7.95
CA SER A 124 1.49 -8.85 -8.61
C SER A 124 2.58 -8.50 -9.62
N GLU A 125 2.19 -7.92 -10.75
CA GLU A 125 3.10 -7.37 -11.76
C GLU A 125 3.98 -6.22 -11.22
N TYR A 126 3.55 -5.58 -10.15
CA TYR A 126 4.32 -4.51 -9.48
C TYR A 126 5.43 -5.06 -8.60
N ASP A 127 5.42 -6.35 -8.28
CA ASP A 127 6.41 -7.02 -7.43
C ASP A 127 7.57 -7.54 -8.30
N THR A 128 8.60 -6.73 -8.43
CA THR A 128 9.75 -7.03 -9.33
C THR A 128 10.57 -8.22 -8.86
N PHE A 129 10.73 -8.40 -7.54
CA PHE A 129 11.59 -9.40 -6.95
C PHE A 129 11.15 -9.80 -5.55
N THR A 130 11.26 -11.07 -5.19
CA THR A 130 11.00 -11.55 -3.82
C THR A 130 12.23 -11.37 -2.96
N CYS A 131 12.22 -10.40 -2.07
CA CYS A 131 13.35 -10.06 -1.23
C CYS A 131 13.08 -10.40 0.24
N GLY A 132 13.46 -11.59 0.67
CA GLY A 132 13.32 -12.07 2.05
C GLY A 132 14.50 -11.75 2.96
N HIS A 133 15.69 -11.48 2.38
CA HIS A 133 16.94 -11.20 3.10
C HIS A 133 17.47 -9.82 2.72
N ALA A 134 18.14 -9.17 3.67
CA ALA A 134 18.79 -7.89 3.45
C ALA A 134 19.97 -8.00 2.47
N SER A 135 20.25 -6.90 1.78
CA SER A 135 21.44 -6.70 0.92
C SER A 135 21.47 -7.49 -0.38
N ASN A 136 20.41 -8.21 -0.76
CA ASN A 136 20.36 -8.88 -2.05
C ASN A 136 19.67 -8.07 -3.15
N SER A 137 19.01 -6.96 -2.80
CA SER A 137 18.32 -6.06 -3.73
C SER A 137 19.28 -5.42 -4.74
N ILE A 138 20.48 -5.05 -4.32
CA ILE A 138 21.49 -4.43 -5.18
C ILE A 138 21.92 -5.41 -6.28
N SER A 139 22.23 -6.66 -5.92
CA SER A 139 22.60 -7.69 -6.89
C SER A 139 21.44 -8.04 -7.82
N ALA A 140 20.21 -8.10 -7.28
CA ALA A 140 19.01 -8.34 -8.08
C ALA A 140 18.76 -7.20 -9.07
N ALA A 141 18.83 -5.96 -8.63
CA ALA A 141 18.64 -4.79 -9.47
C ALA A 141 19.71 -4.69 -10.57
N LEU A 142 20.98 -4.96 -10.22
CA LEU A 142 22.09 -4.97 -11.19
C LEU A 142 21.89 -6.06 -12.26
N GLY A 143 21.38 -7.24 -11.85
CA GLY A 143 21.11 -8.33 -12.80
C GLY A 143 19.89 -8.10 -13.70
N MET A 144 19.03 -7.12 -13.37
CA MET A 144 17.86 -6.73 -14.16
C MET A 144 18.15 -5.56 -15.11
N ALA A 145 19.21 -4.78 -14.85
CA ALA A 145 19.65 -3.65 -15.67
C ALA A 145 20.42 -4.11 -16.92
#